data_644ac924a6163144c06e0030e87173ca
#
_entry.id   644ac924a6163144c06e0030e87173ca
#
_cell.length_a   1.000
_cell.length_b   1.000
_cell.length_c   1.000
_cell.angle_alpha   90.00
_cell.angle_beta   90.00
_cell.angle_gamma   90.00
#
_symmetry.space_group_name_H-M   'P 1'
#
loop_
_entity.id
_entity.type
_entity.pdbx_description
1 polymer ?
#
loop_
_entity_poly.entity_id
_entity_poly.type
_entity_poly.pdbx_seq_one_letter_code
_entity_poly.pdbx_strand_id
1 'polypeptide(L)'
;MKRILLLISFFAMAICGSALYAQNPNDKYGPNSAECLKYISYYEEYYKQKNYDSALPNWRKAYNLCPVTSRYKILQDGTNLMRYLIKKNELNTE
;
A
#
# COMPACT_ATOMS: atom_id res chain seq x y z
N MET A 1 37.67 -3.86 -26.87
CA MET A 1 37.76 -3.21 -25.55
C MET A 1 36.93 -1.95 -25.44
N LYS A 2 36.99 -1.07 -26.44
CA LYS A 2 36.19 0.15 -26.38
C LYS A 2 34.70 -0.12 -26.32
N ARG A 3 34.25 -1.20 -26.96
CA ARG A 3 32.83 -1.59 -26.97
C ARG A 3 32.34 -1.94 -25.55
N ILE A 4 33.17 -2.59 -24.77
CA ILE A 4 32.80 -2.99 -23.43
C ILE A 4 32.57 -1.79 -22.53
N LEU A 5 33.46 -0.78 -22.68
CA LEU A 5 33.35 0.45 -21.90
C LEU A 5 32.07 1.20 -22.22
N LEU A 6 31.70 1.23 -23.50
CA LEU A 6 30.46 1.88 -23.94
C LEU A 6 29.25 1.19 -23.36
N LEU A 7 29.26 -0.13 -23.31
CA LEU A 7 28.14 -0.89 -22.75
C LEU A 7 27.97 -0.63 -21.26
N ILE A 8 29.06 -0.52 -20.53
CA ILE A 8 29.01 -0.22 -19.10
C ILE A 8 28.43 1.16 -18.86
N SER A 9 28.83 2.14 -19.64
CA SER A 9 28.28 3.51 -19.53
C SER A 9 26.80 3.53 -19.76
N PHE A 10 26.35 2.83 -20.76
CA PHE A 10 24.93 2.75 -21.09
C PHE A 10 24.13 2.15 -19.94
N PHE A 11 24.65 1.11 -19.34
CA PHE A 11 23.99 0.45 -18.22
C PHE A 11 23.85 1.38 -17.02
N ALA A 12 24.88 2.17 -16.74
CA ALA A 12 24.85 3.11 -15.63
C ALA A 12 23.74 4.17 -15.81
N MET A 13 23.57 4.64 -17.02
CA MET A 13 22.52 5.62 -17.33
C MET A 13 21.12 5.06 -17.08
N ALA A 14 20.92 3.82 -17.43
CA ALA A 14 19.62 3.18 -17.24
C ALA A 14 19.25 3.12 -15.75
N ILE A 15 20.21 2.83 -14.90
CA ILE A 15 19.97 2.77 -13.44
C ILE A 15 19.61 4.15 -12.90
N CYS A 16 20.32 5.18 -13.31
CA CYS A 16 20.03 6.55 -12.90
C CYS A 16 18.61 6.97 -13.31
N GLY A 17 18.22 6.64 -14.53
CA GLY A 17 16.88 6.95 -15.02
C GLY A 17 15.81 6.30 -14.16
N SER A 18 16.00 5.07 -13.75
CA SER A 18 15.04 4.37 -12.91
C SER A 18 14.89 5.03 -11.55
N ALA A 19 15.98 5.49 -10.95
CA ALA A 19 15.93 6.15 -9.65
C ALA A 19 15.12 7.44 -9.71
N LEU A 20 15.32 8.25 -10.74
CA LEU A 20 14.58 9.49 -10.91
C LEU A 20 13.09 9.24 -11.11
N TYR A 21 12.77 8.21 -11.85
CA TYR A 21 11.40 7.88 -12.17
C TYR A 21 10.61 7.50 -10.91
N ALA A 22 11.25 6.87 -9.96
CA ALA A 22 10.58 6.36 -8.76
C ALA A 22 10.06 7.46 -7.83
N GLN A 23 10.49 8.71 -8.00
CA GLN A 23 10.10 9.78 -7.09
C GLN A 23 8.74 10.40 -7.41
N ASN A 24 8.31 10.37 -8.67
CA ASN A 24 7.13 11.10 -9.09
C ASN A 24 5.80 10.51 -8.65
N PRO A 25 5.58 9.21 -8.67
CA PRO A 25 4.27 8.67 -8.33
C PRO A 25 3.94 8.70 -6.85
N ASN A 26 4.84 9.16 -6.02
CA ASN A 26 4.64 9.13 -4.57
C ASN A 26 3.65 10.16 -4.06
N ASP A 27 3.35 11.20 -4.84
CA ASP A 27 2.46 12.26 -4.42
C ASP A 27 1.07 11.74 -4.08
N LYS A 28 0.59 10.75 -4.80
CA LYS A 28 -0.71 10.16 -4.58
C LYS A 28 -0.84 9.55 -3.19
N TYR A 29 0.23 8.95 -2.70
CA TYR A 29 0.22 8.24 -1.43
C TYR A 29 0.87 9.03 -0.30
N GLY A 30 1.22 10.29 -0.54
CA GLY A 30 1.71 11.22 0.48
C GLY A 30 3.15 10.99 0.89
N PRO A 31 3.59 11.69 1.95
CA PRO A 31 4.99 11.63 2.39
C PRO A 31 5.41 10.26 2.93
N ASN A 32 4.46 9.45 3.37
CA ASN A 32 4.73 8.11 3.89
C ASN A 32 4.34 7.03 2.89
N SER A 33 4.58 7.29 1.59
CA SER A 33 4.08 6.43 0.52
C SER A 33 4.53 4.97 0.64
N ALA A 34 5.77 4.71 1.00
CA ALA A 34 6.27 3.34 1.14
C ALA A 34 5.51 2.59 2.24
N GLU A 35 5.30 3.23 3.38
CA GLU A 35 4.54 2.64 4.49
C GLU A 35 3.06 2.49 4.12
N CYS A 36 2.50 3.50 3.48
CA CYS A 36 1.12 3.46 3.01
C CYS A 36 0.88 2.24 2.13
N LEU A 37 1.70 2.06 1.10
CA LEU A 37 1.55 0.95 0.16
C LEU A 37 1.78 -0.40 0.84
N LYS A 38 2.70 -0.46 1.78
CA LYS A 38 2.97 -1.68 2.53
C LYS A 38 1.73 -2.15 3.29
N TYR A 39 1.10 -1.26 4.03
CA TYR A 39 -0.07 -1.63 4.83
C TYR A 39 -1.32 -1.85 3.99
N ILE A 40 -1.43 -1.16 2.85
CA ILE A 40 -2.48 -1.48 1.88
C ILE A 40 -2.34 -2.93 1.42
N SER A 41 -1.14 -3.33 1.06
CA SER A 41 -0.88 -4.70 0.61
C SER A 41 -1.23 -5.73 1.69
N TYR A 42 -0.84 -5.46 2.92
CA TYR A 42 -1.10 -6.37 4.03
C TYR A 42 -2.59 -6.52 4.30
N TYR A 43 -3.32 -5.40 4.43
CA TYR A 43 -4.73 -5.51 4.74
C TYR A 43 -5.50 -6.14 3.59
N GLU A 44 -5.16 -5.82 2.35
CA GLU A 44 -5.84 -6.39 1.18
C GLU A 44 -5.65 -7.90 1.10
N GLU A 45 -4.47 -8.38 1.43
CA GLU A 45 -4.20 -9.81 1.42
C GLU A 45 -5.08 -10.56 2.41
N TYR A 46 -5.14 -10.06 3.63
CA TYR A 46 -6.02 -10.65 4.64
C TYR A 46 -7.49 -10.49 4.30
N TYR A 47 -7.85 -9.35 3.74
CA TYR A 47 -9.24 -9.06 3.35
C TYR A 47 -9.72 -10.06 2.30
N LYS A 48 -8.89 -10.36 1.31
CA LYS A 48 -9.22 -11.34 0.27
C LYS A 48 -9.50 -12.72 0.85
N GLN A 49 -8.77 -13.08 1.88
CA GLN A 49 -8.92 -14.35 2.57
C GLN A 49 -10.09 -14.35 3.55
N LYS A 50 -10.79 -13.24 3.66
CA LYS A 50 -11.86 -13.03 4.65
C LYS A 50 -11.38 -13.13 6.08
N ASN A 51 -10.09 -12.92 6.29
CA ASN A 51 -9.48 -12.87 7.61
C ASN A 51 -9.52 -11.42 8.11
N TYR A 52 -10.70 -10.99 8.51
CA TYR A 52 -10.96 -9.59 8.83
C TYR A 52 -10.30 -9.16 10.13
N ASP A 53 -10.12 -10.06 11.08
CA ASP A 53 -9.43 -9.75 12.33
C ASP A 53 -7.98 -9.35 12.08
N SER A 54 -7.31 -10.01 11.15
CA SER A 54 -5.94 -9.65 10.78
C SER A 54 -5.89 -8.46 9.82
N ALA A 55 -6.90 -8.31 8.98
CA ALA A 55 -6.96 -7.18 8.06
C ALA A 55 -7.11 -5.85 8.81
N LEU A 56 -7.89 -5.83 9.88
CA LEU A 56 -8.25 -4.61 10.60
C LEU A 56 -7.06 -3.79 11.09
N PRO A 57 -6.09 -4.34 11.85
CA PRO A 57 -4.97 -3.52 12.31
C PRO A 57 -4.13 -2.97 11.17
N ASN A 58 -3.98 -3.73 10.08
CA ASN A 58 -3.26 -3.26 8.92
C ASN A 58 -4.04 -2.19 8.16
N TRP A 59 -5.35 -2.33 8.07
CA TRP A 59 -6.20 -1.32 7.47
C TRP A 59 -6.13 0.00 8.26
N ARG A 60 -6.14 -0.06 9.57
CA ARG A 60 -6.04 1.14 10.40
C ARG A 60 -4.73 1.89 10.17
N LYS A 61 -3.64 1.15 10.02
CA LYS A 61 -2.36 1.77 9.71
C LYS A 61 -2.37 2.40 8.32
N ALA A 62 -2.94 1.71 7.34
CA ALA A 62 -3.09 2.28 6.01
C ALA A 62 -3.95 3.53 6.03
N TYR A 63 -5.06 3.50 6.74
CA TYR A 63 -5.96 4.65 6.86
C TYR A 63 -5.25 5.86 7.44
N ASN A 64 -4.41 5.67 8.45
CA ASN A 64 -3.70 6.76 9.11
C ASN A 64 -2.53 7.29 8.28
N LEU A 65 -1.87 6.44 7.51
CA LEU A 65 -0.67 6.80 6.77
C LEU A 65 -0.98 7.32 5.37
N CYS A 66 -2.05 6.83 4.77
CA CYS A 66 -2.39 7.17 3.40
C CYS A 66 -3.29 8.41 3.36
N PRO A 67 -3.10 9.32 2.39
CA PRO A 67 -4.06 10.39 2.18
C PRO A 67 -5.43 9.81 1.85
N VAL A 68 -6.49 10.52 2.28
CA VAL A 68 -7.87 10.06 2.07
C VAL A 68 -8.18 9.85 0.59
N THR A 69 -7.55 10.63 -0.26
CA THR A 69 -7.79 10.59 -1.70
C THR A 69 -6.93 9.57 -2.44
N SER A 70 -6.03 8.89 -1.73
CA SER A 70 -5.07 8.01 -2.40
C SER A 70 -5.74 6.81 -3.07
N ARG A 71 -6.71 6.19 -2.40
CA ARG A 71 -7.39 5.02 -2.92
C ARG A 71 -8.78 4.92 -2.30
N TYR A 72 -9.78 5.02 -3.15
CA TYR A 72 -11.17 4.93 -2.74
C TYR A 72 -11.48 3.61 -2.01
N LYS A 73 -10.83 2.53 -2.45
CA LYS A 73 -11.05 1.21 -1.88
C LYS A 73 -10.75 1.13 -0.38
N ILE A 74 -9.85 1.95 0.12
CA ILE A 74 -9.53 1.98 1.55
C ILE A 74 -10.77 2.35 2.37
N LEU A 75 -11.52 3.36 1.92
CA LEU A 75 -12.73 3.77 2.60
C LEU A 75 -13.84 2.72 2.48
N GLN A 76 -13.96 2.13 1.31
CA GLN A 76 -14.97 1.12 1.04
C GLN A 76 -14.74 -0.13 1.90
N ASP A 77 -13.51 -0.61 1.92
CA ASP A 77 -13.15 -1.77 2.73
C ASP A 77 -13.29 -1.48 4.22
N GLY A 78 -12.98 -0.23 4.62
CA GLY A 78 -13.16 0.19 6.00
C GLY A 78 -14.59 0.09 6.46
N THR A 79 -15.53 0.50 5.62
CA THR A 79 -16.96 0.38 5.93
C THR A 79 -17.33 -1.08 6.18
N ASN A 80 -16.86 -1.97 5.33
CA ASN A 80 -17.14 -3.40 5.46
C ASN A 80 -16.51 -3.98 6.73
N LEU A 81 -15.31 -3.55 7.08
CA LEU A 81 -14.64 -3.99 8.30
C LEU A 81 -15.36 -3.49 9.54
N MET A 82 -15.89 -2.28 9.52
CA MET A 82 -16.68 -1.77 10.63
C MET A 82 -17.98 -2.55 10.81
N ARG A 83 -18.64 -2.89 9.72
CA ARG A 83 -19.84 -3.75 9.79
C ARG A 83 -19.53 -5.11 10.38
N TYR A 84 -18.38 -5.66 10.02
CA TYR A 84 -17.94 -6.93 10.59
C TYR A 84 -17.76 -6.82 12.10
N LEU A 85 -17.15 -5.75 12.58
CA LEU A 85 -16.95 -5.53 14.01
C LEU A 85 -18.28 -5.37 14.75
N ILE A 86 -19.22 -4.65 14.19
CA ILE A 86 -20.54 -4.46 14.80
C ILE A 86 -21.23 -5.80 14.98
N LYS A 87 -21.26 -6.62 13.93
CA LYS A 87 -21.86 -7.95 13.99
C LYS A 87 -21.18 -8.84 15.01
N LYS A 88 -19.85 -8.79 15.06
CA LYS A 88 -19.08 -9.58 16.00
C LYS A 88 -19.40 -9.20 17.43
N ASN A 89 -19.52 -7.91 17.71
CA ASN A 89 -19.87 -7.43 19.05
C ASN A 89 -21.29 -7.81 19.43
N GLU A 90 -22.24 -7.74 18.51
CA GLU A 90 -23.60 -8.15 18.77
C GLU A 90 -23.69 -9.60 19.16
N LEU A 91 -22.94 -10.46 18.46
CA LEU A 91 -22.90 -11.88 18.76
C LEU A 91 -22.27 -12.16 20.12
N ASN A 92 -21.29 -11.35 20.52
CA ASN A 92 -20.57 -11.54 21.77
C ASN A 92 -21.33 -11.03 22.98
N THR A 93 -22.29 -10.15 22.80
CA THR A 93 -23.06 -9.60 23.92
C THR A 93 -24.19 -10.51 24.38
N GLU A 94 -24.43 -11.57 23.67
CA GLU A 94 -25.42 -12.56 24.06
C GLU A 94 -24.83 -13.66 24.92
#